data_f4c4468c8c6535cc73554deb72ed7efb
#
_entry.id   f4c4468c8c6535cc73554deb72ed7efb
#
_cell.length_a   1.000
_cell.length_b   1.000
_cell.length_c   1.000
_cell.angle_alpha   90.00
_cell.angle_beta   90.00
_cell.angle_gamma   90.00
#
_symmetry.space_group_name_H-M   'P 1'
#
loop_
_entity.id
_entity.type
_entity.pdbx_description
1 polymer ?
#
loop_
_entity_poly.entity_id
_entity_poly.type
_entity_poly.pdbx_seq_one_letter_code
_entity_poly.pdbx_strand_id
1 'polypeptide(L)'
;LAGVALLCLIDMWSVNKRYLNDEQFVPKSKRSEAFVKTQADEIILQDTTPNYRVLNFIGFPGNTFNENNTAYWHKSVGGYHAAKLRRYQEMIDHHIVPEMKETYQAVATAGGQMDSVDASKFRVLNMLNTKYFIFPAGEQGQAVPVMNPYAYGNAWFVDKVQYVNNANEEIDALNDILPTETAVVDVKFKEQLKGVTEGYKDSLSTIQL
;
A
#
# COMPACT_ATOMS: atom_id res chain seq x y z
N LEU A 1 14.51 51.70 -1.17
CA LEU A 1 14.28 50.34 -0.60
C LEU A 1 12.87 50.24 -0.01
N ALA A 2 12.43 51.15 0.91
CA ALA A 2 11.10 51.07 1.54
C ALA A 2 9.94 51.15 0.55
N GLY A 3 10.03 51.97 -0.50
CA GLY A 3 8.99 52.05 -1.55
C GLY A 3 8.85 50.75 -2.38
N VAL A 4 9.97 50.11 -2.70
CA VAL A 4 9.97 48.82 -3.40
C VAL A 4 9.37 47.71 -2.51
N ALA A 5 9.72 47.69 -1.24
CA ALA A 5 9.16 46.72 -0.30
C ALA A 5 7.64 46.89 -0.15
N LEU A 6 7.17 48.13 -0.09
CA LEU A 6 5.72 48.41 -0.02
C LEU A 6 4.98 47.95 -1.26
N LEU A 7 5.51 48.20 -2.47
CA LEU A 7 4.93 47.75 -3.72
C LEU A 7 4.89 46.22 -3.78
N CYS A 8 5.97 45.55 -3.43
CA CYS A 8 5.99 44.07 -3.36
C CYS A 8 4.96 43.53 -2.36
N LEU A 9 4.80 44.19 -1.21
CA LEU A 9 3.82 43.76 -0.21
C LEU A 9 2.38 43.90 -0.72
N ILE A 10 2.06 44.98 -1.42
CA ILE A 10 0.71 45.18 -2.02
C ILE A 10 0.46 44.17 -3.11
N ASP A 11 1.42 43.89 -3.98
CA ASP A 11 1.28 42.90 -5.07
C ASP A 11 1.13 41.50 -4.49
N MET A 12 2.00 41.07 -3.60
CA MET A 12 1.97 39.77 -2.95
C MET A 12 0.67 39.58 -2.13
N TRP A 13 0.18 40.63 -1.46
CA TRP A 13 -1.06 40.55 -0.70
C TRP A 13 -2.25 40.24 -1.60
N SER A 14 -2.36 40.92 -2.73
CA SER A 14 -3.46 40.72 -3.69
C SER A 14 -3.43 39.31 -4.29
N VAL A 15 -2.26 38.77 -4.59
CA VAL A 15 -2.08 37.40 -5.09
C VAL A 15 -2.42 36.39 -4.00
N ASN A 16 -1.88 36.55 -2.80
CA ASN A 16 -2.10 35.62 -1.70
C ASN A 16 -3.59 35.52 -1.32
N LYS A 17 -4.33 36.62 -1.34
CA LYS A 17 -5.78 36.63 -1.06
C LYS A 17 -6.62 35.81 -2.07
N ARG A 18 -6.12 35.57 -3.28
CA ARG A 18 -6.79 34.67 -4.26
C ARG A 18 -6.67 33.19 -3.88
N TYR A 19 -5.52 32.82 -3.27
CA TYR A 19 -5.21 31.42 -2.96
C TYR A 19 -5.49 31.06 -1.50
N LEU A 20 -5.46 32.06 -0.61
CA LEU A 20 -5.70 31.87 0.82
C LEU A 20 -6.52 33.05 1.34
N ASN A 21 -7.81 32.88 1.46
CA ASN A 21 -8.78 33.84 1.97
C ASN A 21 -9.55 33.27 3.17
N ASP A 22 -10.37 34.11 3.80
CA ASP A 22 -11.07 33.73 5.04
C ASP A 22 -12.09 32.60 4.84
N GLU A 23 -12.56 32.38 3.62
CA GLU A 23 -13.50 31.30 3.26
C GLU A 23 -12.83 29.90 3.31
N GLN A 24 -11.52 29.87 3.20
CA GLN A 24 -10.73 28.61 3.23
C GLN A 24 -10.34 28.20 4.66
N PHE A 25 -10.52 29.09 5.63
CA PHE A 25 -10.27 28.77 7.04
C PHE A 25 -11.51 28.13 7.67
N VAL A 26 -11.33 26.96 8.25
CA VAL A 26 -12.37 26.28 9.01
C VAL A 26 -12.08 26.36 10.51
N PRO A 27 -13.10 26.40 11.36
CA PRO A 27 -12.93 26.34 12.81
C PRO A 27 -12.11 25.11 13.21
N LYS A 28 -11.29 25.26 14.27
CA LYS A 28 -10.42 24.16 14.76
C LYS A 28 -11.22 22.89 15.11
N SER A 29 -12.47 23.02 15.53
CA SER A 29 -13.38 21.89 15.78
C SER A 29 -13.66 21.03 14.55
N LYS A 30 -13.67 21.64 13.34
CA LYS A 30 -13.87 20.89 12.09
C LYS A 30 -12.64 20.13 11.60
N ARG A 31 -11.47 20.36 12.20
CA ARG A 31 -10.24 19.64 11.81
C ARG A 31 -10.35 18.14 12.07
N SER A 32 -11.02 17.73 13.15
CA SER A 32 -11.24 16.33 13.47
C SER A 32 -12.28 15.65 12.57
N GLU A 33 -13.16 16.43 11.92
CA GLU A 33 -14.16 15.90 11.01
C GLU A 33 -13.55 15.39 9.69
N ALA A 34 -12.37 15.90 9.30
CA ALA A 34 -11.69 15.50 8.08
C ALA A 34 -11.15 14.06 8.12
N PHE A 35 -10.97 13.50 9.31
CA PHE A 35 -10.38 12.15 9.52
C PHE A 35 -11.24 11.34 10.49
N VAL A 36 -12.53 11.21 10.16
CA VAL A 36 -13.44 10.36 10.95
C VAL A 36 -13.14 8.90 10.67
N LYS A 37 -12.97 8.13 11.73
CA LYS A 37 -12.83 6.67 11.63
C LYS A 37 -14.12 6.05 11.09
N THR A 38 -13.97 5.16 10.14
CA THR A 38 -15.05 4.27 9.73
C THR A 38 -15.17 3.09 10.69
N GLN A 39 -16.27 2.37 10.63
CA GLN A 39 -16.41 1.13 11.39
C GLN A 39 -15.33 0.10 11.02
N ALA A 40 -14.90 0.07 9.76
CA ALA A 40 -13.79 -0.77 9.32
C ALA A 40 -12.49 -0.40 10.03
N ASP A 41 -12.18 0.89 10.14
CA ASP A 41 -10.98 1.36 10.82
C ASP A 41 -10.99 0.97 12.30
N GLU A 42 -12.14 1.08 12.97
CA GLU A 42 -12.28 0.70 14.38
C GLU A 42 -12.04 -0.79 14.61
N ILE A 43 -12.53 -1.64 13.70
CA ILE A 43 -12.31 -3.09 13.78
C ILE A 43 -10.83 -3.43 13.52
N ILE A 44 -10.22 -2.87 12.47
CA ILE A 44 -8.83 -3.13 12.12
C ILE A 44 -7.87 -2.68 13.23
N LEU A 45 -8.14 -1.55 13.87
CA LEU A 45 -7.31 -0.99 14.94
C LEU A 45 -7.34 -1.83 16.23
N GLN A 46 -8.23 -2.80 16.36
CA GLN A 46 -8.21 -3.77 17.48
C GLN A 46 -7.09 -4.81 17.29
N ASP A 47 -6.61 -5.00 16.08
CA ASP A 47 -5.48 -5.89 15.81
C ASP A 47 -4.15 -5.22 16.20
N THR A 48 -3.52 -5.74 17.23
CA THR A 48 -2.25 -5.24 17.78
C THR A 48 -1.02 -5.85 17.10
N THR A 49 -1.19 -6.72 16.10
CA THR A 49 -0.09 -7.31 15.34
C THR A 49 0.76 -6.20 14.69
N PRO A 50 2.09 -6.20 14.85
CA PRO A 50 2.90 -5.13 14.30
C PRO A 50 3.05 -5.21 12.78
N ASN A 51 3.16 -4.04 12.14
CA ASN A 51 3.67 -3.86 10.77
C ASN A 51 2.85 -4.49 9.63
N TYR A 52 1.58 -4.85 9.81
CA TYR A 52 0.71 -5.18 8.69
C TYR A 52 0.31 -3.91 7.90
N ARG A 53 -0.16 -4.10 6.69
CA ARG A 53 -0.69 -3.03 5.82
C ARG A 53 -2.16 -3.24 5.53
N VAL A 54 -2.81 -2.13 5.17
CA VAL A 54 -4.22 -2.06 4.78
C VAL A 54 -4.32 -1.53 3.35
N LEU A 55 -5.19 -2.13 2.55
CA LEU A 55 -5.53 -1.67 1.21
C LEU A 55 -7.01 -1.32 1.13
N ASN A 56 -7.31 -0.08 0.75
CA ASN A 56 -8.67 0.41 0.66
C ASN A 56 -9.18 0.35 -0.79
N PHE A 57 -10.28 -0.37 -1.00
CA PHE A 57 -10.95 -0.50 -2.29
C PHE A 57 -12.12 0.50 -2.47
N ILE A 58 -12.41 1.35 -1.48
CA ILE A 58 -13.46 2.35 -1.63
C ILE A 58 -13.02 3.38 -2.67
N GLY A 59 -13.83 3.53 -3.73
CA GLY A 59 -13.51 4.39 -4.87
C GLY A 59 -12.49 3.83 -5.84
N PHE A 60 -12.17 2.52 -5.74
CA PHE A 60 -11.36 1.83 -6.75
C PHE A 60 -12.07 1.87 -8.13
N PRO A 61 -11.35 2.06 -9.27
CA PRO A 61 -9.88 2.12 -9.37
C PRO A 61 -9.26 3.51 -9.14
N GLY A 62 -10.04 4.59 -9.10
CA GLY A 62 -9.50 5.95 -9.19
C GLY A 62 -8.96 6.55 -7.88
N ASN A 63 -9.43 6.10 -6.72
CA ASN A 63 -9.19 6.80 -5.47
C ASN A 63 -8.08 6.19 -4.59
N THR A 64 -7.80 4.90 -4.68
CA THR A 64 -6.88 4.19 -3.77
C THR A 64 -5.51 4.85 -3.62
N PHE A 65 -4.95 5.43 -4.70
CA PHE A 65 -3.65 6.10 -4.70
C PHE A 65 -3.75 7.63 -4.66
N ASN A 66 -4.95 8.18 -4.48
CA ASN A 66 -5.23 9.61 -4.47
C ASN A 66 -5.85 10.11 -3.16
N GLU A 67 -6.06 9.23 -2.17
CA GLU A 67 -6.61 9.55 -0.87
C GLU A 67 -5.57 9.35 0.23
N ASN A 68 -5.74 9.99 1.38
CA ASN A 68 -4.85 9.88 2.53
C ASN A 68 -5.56 9.49 3.84
N ASN A 69 -6.87 9.27 3.81
CA ASN A 69 -7.63 8.90 5.01
C ASN A 69 -7.20 7.55 5.57
N THR A 70 -7.00 6.56 4.68
CA THR A 70 -6.50 5.24 5.08
C THR A 70 -5.10 5.33 5.69
N ALA A 71 -4.21 6.13 5.10
CA ALA A 71 -2.84 6.32 5.59
C ALA A 71 -2.78 7.10 6.93
N TYR A 72 -3.84 7.82 7.28
CA TYR A 72 -3.91 8.51 8.57
C TYR A 72 -4.09 7.52 9.75
N TRP A 73 -4.85 6.45 9.53
CA TRP A 73 -5.16 5.46 10.57
C TRP A 73 -4.29 4.19 10.49
N HIS A 74 -3.83 3.83 9.29
CA HIS A 74 -3.17 2.55 9.02
C HIS A 74 -1.90 2.73 8.19
N LYS A 75 -1.03 1.73 8.22
CA LYS A 75 0.04 1.59 7.22
C LYS A 75 -0.61 1.17 5.90
N SER A 76 -0.85 2.12 4.99
CA SER A 76 -1.56 1.89 3.74
C SER A 76 -0.62 1.41 2.63
N VAL A 77 -1.12 0.51 1.78
CA VAL A 77 -0.52 0.19 0.47
C VAL A 77 -0.81 1.30 -0.53
N GLY A 78 -1.99 1.94 -0.41
CA GLY A 78 -2.42 3.07 -1.22
C GLY A 78 -1.92 4.42 -0.70
N GLY A 79 -2.62 5.46 -1.11
CA GLY A 79 -2.40 6.83 -0.66
C GLY A 79 -1.66 7.71 -1.65
N TYR A 80 -1.95 9.02 -1.57
CA TYR A 80 -1.26 10.02 -2.38
C TYR A 80 0.06 10.45 -1.75
N HIS A 81 1.13 10.45 -2.54
CA HIS A 81 2.41 11.01 -2.17
C HIS A 81 3.07 11.69 -3.38
N ALA A 82 3.32 13.00 -3.28
CA ALA A 82 3.90 13.80 -4.37
C ALA A 82 5.32 13.35 -4.75
N ALA A 83 6.10 12.84 -3.78
CA ALA A 83 7.46 12.33 -3.97
C ALA A 83 7.50 10.78 -3.90
N LYS A 84 6.54 10.11 -4.53
CA LYS A 84 6.49 8.65 -4.58
C LYS A 84 7.76 8.09 -5.23
N LEU A 85 8.35 7.06 -4.64
CA LEU A 85 9.50 6.38 -5.22
C LEU A 85 9.10 5.77 -6.58
N ARG A 86 9.93 5.98 -7.61
CA ARG A 86 9.68 5.44 -8.95
C ARG A 86 9.50 3.91 -8.93
N ARG A 87 10.34 3.19 -8.21
CA ARG A 87 10.21 1.73 -8.05
C ARG A 87 8.86 1.31 -7.48
N TYR A 88 8.31 2.09 -6.55
CA TYR A 88 6.98 1.80 -6.00
C TYR A 88 5.89 2.11 -7.01
N GLN A 89 6.03 3.17 -7.81
CA GLN A 89 5.09 3.45 -8.89
C GLN A 89 5.09 2.34 -9.95
N GLU A 90 6.27 1.85 -10.34
CA GLU A 90 6.39 0.70 -11.24
C GLU A 90 5.73 -0.56 -10.65
N MET A 91 5.90 -0.82 -9.37
CA MET A 91 5.20 -1.91 -8.67
C MET A 91 3.67 -1.72 -8.68
N ILE A 92 3.19 -0.49 -8.52
CA ILE A 92 1.76 -0.16 -8.61
C ILE A 92 1.24 -0.50 -10.01
N ASP A 93 1.93 -0.04 -11.05
CA ASP A 93 1.47 -0.15 -12.43
C ASP A 93 1.52 -1.59 -12.95
N HIS A 94 2.59 -2.32 -12.64
CA HIS A 94 2.83 -3.67 -13.16
C HIS A 94 2.13 -4.78 -12.35
N HIS A 95 1.96 -4.59 -11.03
CA HIS A 95 1.45 -5.65 -10.15
C HIS A 95 0.27 -5.23 -9.29
N ILE A 96 0.39 -4.16 -8.50
CA ILE A 96 -0.62 -3.86 -7.48
C ILE A 96 -1.99 -3.57 -8.12
N VAL A 97 -2.05 -2.73 -9.16
CA VAL A 97 -3.33 -2.41 -9.84
C VAL A 97 -3.93 -3.62 -10.54
N PRO A 98 -3.19 -4.43 -11.32
CA PRO A 98 -3.68 -5.70 -11.84
C PRO A 98 -4.22 -6.64 -10.76
N GLU A 99 -3.44 -6.90 -9.71
CA GLU A 99 -3.85 -7.75 -8.59
C GLU A 99 -5.08 -7.20 -7.85
N MET A 100 -5.20 -5.88 -7.69
CA MET A 100 -6.39 -5.26 -7.11
C MET A 100 -7.65 -5.57 -7.92
N LYS A 101 -7.58 -5.51 -9.24
CA LYS A 101 -8.71 -5.85 -10.10
C LYS A 101 -9.17 -7.29 -9.89
N GLU A 102 -8.21 -8.22 -9.90
CA GLU A 102 -8.49 -9.64 -9.71
C GLU A 102 -9.02 -9.92 -8.31
N THR A 103 -8.41 -9.33 -7.28
CA THR A 103 -8.84 -9.46 -5.89
C THR A 103 -10.26 -8.94 -5.70
N TYR A 104 -10.56 -7.75 -6.24
CA TYR A 104 -11.89 -7.14 -6.12
C TYR A 104 -12.97 -8.05 -6.71
N GLN A 105 -12.73 -8.58 -7.92
CA GLN A 105 -13.65 -9.47 -8.59
C GLN A 105 -13.80 -10.81 -7.86
N ALA A 106 -12.69 -11.40 -7.42
CA ALA A 106 -12.68 -12.67 -6.74
C ALA A 106 -13.41 -12.62 -5.39
N VAL A 107 -13.14 -11.56 -4.59
CA VAL A 107 -13.82 -11.36 -3.30
C VAL A 107 -15.31 -11.08 -3.48
N ALA A 108 -15.68 -10.27 -4.48
CA ALA A 108 -17.08 -10.02 -4.81
C ALA A 108 -17.81 -11.32 -5.20
N THR A 109 -17.18 -12.17 -6.02
CA THR A 109 -17.74 -13.46 -6.43
C THR A 109 -17.84 -14.45 -5.26
N ALA A 110 -16.89 -14.41 -4.34
CA ALA A 110 -16.88 -15.24 -3.13
C ALA A 110 -17.79 -14.71 -2.00
N GLY A 111 -18.56 -13.66 -2.26
CA GLY A 111 -19.44 -13.05 -1.24
C GLY A 111 -18.69 -12.49 -0.02
N GLY A 112 -17.45 -12.04 -0.20
CA GLY A 112 -16.59 -11.50 0.85
C GLY A 112 -15.75 -12.55 1.61
N GLN A 113 -15.83 -13.82 1.23
CA GLN A 113 -15.10 -14.91 1.90
C GLN A 113 -13.71 -15.12 1.28
N MET A 114 -12.67 -14.62 1.95
CA MET A 114 -11.29 -14.72 1.47
C MET A 114 -10.77 -16.17 1.37
N ASP A 115 -11.22 -17.08 2.23
CA ASP A 115 -10.79 -18.48 2.22
C ASP A 115 -11.15 -19.22 0.90
N SER A 116 -12.11 -18.68 0.14
CA SER A 116 -12.52 -19.20 -1.16
C SER A 116 -11.81 -18.53 -2.34
N VAL A 117 -10.92 -17.58 -2.09
CA VAL A 117 -10.20 -16.82 -3.11
C VAL A 117 -8.83 -17.44 -3.35
N ASP A 118 -8.45 -17.60 -4.62
CA ASP A 118 -7.13 -18.08 -5.00
C ASP A 118 -6.05 -17.04 -4.67
N ALA A 119 -5.21 -17.36 -3.68
CA ALA A 119 -4.13 -16.50 -3.20
C ALA A 119 -3.06 -16.18 -4.27
N SER A 120 -2.99 -16.97 -5.34
CA SER A 120 -2.04 -16.73 -6.44
C SER A 120 -2.37 -15.47 -7.24
N LYS A 121 -3.58 -14.93 -7.11
CA LYS A 121 -4.06 -13.73 -7.82
C LYS A 121 -3.61 -12.42 -7.20
N PHE A 122 -3.04 -12.45 -5.99
CA PHE A 122 -2.61 -11.24 -5.26
C PHE A 122 -1.31 -11.46 -4.48
N ARG A 123 -0.33 -12.09 -5.15
CA ARG A 123 0.98 -12.46 -4.56
C ARG A 123 1.77 -11.25 -4.07
N VAL A 124 1.80 -10.18 -4.85
CA VAL A 124 2.52 -8.94 -4.46
C VAL A 124 1.84 -8.26 -3.30
N LEU A 125 0.51 -8.24 -3.24
CA LEU A 125 -0.21 -7.75 -2.07
C LEU A 125 0.11 -8.57 -0.82
N ASN A 126 0.25 -9.90 -0.94
CA ASN A 126 0.67 -10.77 0.16
C ASN A 126 2.12 -10.49 0.60
N MET A 127 3.06 -10.27 -0.36
CA MET A 127 4.43 -9.86 -0.10
C MET A 127 4.50 -8.52 0.64
N LEU A 128 3.61 -7.59 0.33
CA LEU A 128 3.49 -6.30 1.00
C LEU A 128 2.88 -6.41 2.41
N ASN A 129 2.61 -7.62 2.89
CA ASN A 129 1.94 -7.88 4.17
C ASN A 129 0.59 -7.15 4.28
N THR A 130 -0.21 -7.20 3.20
CA THR A 130 -1.55 -6.61 3.17
C THR A 130 -2.51 -7.53 3.90
N LYS A 131 -2.67 -7.31 5.21
CA LYS A 131 -3.46 -8.16 6.10
C LYS A 131 -4.95 -7.83 6.04
N TYR A 132 -5.31 -6.60 5.72
CA TYR A 132 -6.69 -6.17 5.64
C TYR A 132 -6.98 -5.45 4.33
N PHE A 133 -8.13 -5.77 3.78
CA PHE A 133 -8.78 -5.06 2.69
C PHE A 133 -10.01 -4.34 3.23
N ILE A 134 -10.26 -3.10 2.79
CA ILE A 134 -11.48 -2.37 3.09
C ILE A 134 -12.32 -2.33 1.82
N PHE A 135 -13.47 -2.99 1.83
CA PHE A 135 -14.42 -3.01 0.70
C PHE A 135 -15.63 -2.15 0.96
N PRO A 136 -16.24 -1.56 -0.11
CA PRO A 136 -17.56 -0.98 -0.01
C PRO A 136 -18.59 -2.12 0.10
N ALA A 137 -19.52 -2.02 1.05
CA ALA A 137 -20.63 -2.96 1.19
C ALA A 137 -21.98 -2.22 1.34
N GLY A 138 -23.05 -2.88 0.91
CA GLY A 138 -24.41 -2.33 0.94
C GLY A 138 -24.63 -1.17 -0.03
N GLU A 139 -25.89 -0.70 -0.09
CA GLU A 139 -26.33 0.38 -1.00
C GLU A 139 -25.69 1.74 -0.68
N GLN A 140 -25.26 1.94 0.56
CA GLN A 140 -24.64 3.20 1.01
C GLN A 140 -23.10 3.16 0.97
N GLY A 141 -22.50 2.09 0.44
CA GLY A 141 -21.05 1.95 0.33
C GLY A 141 -20.33 1.97 1.69
N GLN A 142 -20.91 1.37 2.71
CA GLN A 142 -20.29 1.27 4.03
C GLN A 142 -18.95 0.55 3.95
N ALA A 143 -17.95 1.03 4.70
CA ALA A 143 -16.64 0.42 4.77
C ALA A 143 -16.69 -0.88 5.59
N VAL A 144 -16.32 -2.00 4.99
CA VAL A 144 -16.25 -3.30 5.64
C VAL A 144 -14.83 -3.86 5.54
N PRO A 145 -14.20 -4.24 6.68
CA PRO A 145 -12.89 -4.86 6.66
C PRO A 145 -13.01 -6.35 6.33
N VAL A 146 -12.14 -6.82 5.45
CA VAL A 146 -11.96 -8.23 5.11
C VAL A 146 -10.53 -8.61 5.42
N MET A 147 -10.33 -9.59 6.29
CA MET A 147 -9.01 -10.08 6.63
C MET A 147 -8.46 -10.98 5.52
N ASN A 148 -7.20 -10.74 5.13
CA ASN A 148 -6.46 -11.58 4.22
C ASN A 148 -5.60 -12.58 5.01
N PRO A 149 -5.94 -13.87 5.01
CA PRO A 149 -5.19 -14.90 5.72
C PRO A 149 -3.87 -15.27 5.02
N TYR A 150 -3.66 -14.82 3.78
CA TYR A 150 -2.52 -15.17 2.93
C TYR A 150 -1.37 -14.17 2.98
N ALA A 151 -1.47 -13.10 3.78
CA ALA A 151 -0.36 -12.14 3.95
C ALA A 151 0.86 -12.84 4.55
N TYR A 152 2.07 -12.64 3.95
CA TYR A 152 3.27 -13.39 4.33
C TYR A 152 3.92 -12.90 5.63
N GLY A 153 3.40 -11.85 6.24
CA GLY A 153 4.00 -11.26 7.42
C GLY A 153 5.15 -10.29 7.08
N ASN A 154 5.96 -9.98 8.07
CA ASN A 154 7.02 -8.98 7.93
C ASN A 154 8.31 -9.54 7.31
N ALA A 155 8.53 -10.85 7.45
CA ALA A 155 9.67 -11.57 6.87
C ALA A 155 9.33 -13.06 6.79
N TRP A 156 9.91 -13.74 5.81
CA TRP A 156 9.78 -15.19 5.64
C TRP A 156 11.03 -15.76 4.98
N PHE A 157 11.26 -17.05 5.15
CA PHE A 157 12.33 -17.77 4.49
C PHE A 157 11.91 -18.19 3.08
N VAL A 158 12.89 -18.25 2.18
CA VAL A 158 12.71 -18.76 0.81
C VAL A 158 13.68 -19.91 0.54
N ASP A 159 13.29 -20.83 -0.34
CA ASP A 159 14.09 -22.01 -0.68
C ASP A 159 15.09 -21.76 -1.81
N LYS A 160 14.82 -20.76 -2.66
CA LYS A 160 15.56 -20.52 -3.91
C LYS A 160 15.85 -19.05 -4.12
N VAL A 161 16.94 -18.78 -4.84
CA VAL A 161 17.27 -17.44 -5.33
C VAL A 161 17.34 -17.47 -6.85
N GLN A 162 16.47 -16.72 -7.51
CA GLN A 162 16.51 -16.50 -8.95
C GLN A 162 17.28 -15.21 -9.24
N TYR A 163 18.39 -15.32 -9.96
CA TYR A 163 19.18 -14.16 -10.39
C TYR A 163 18.65 -13.60 -11.71
N VAL A 164 18.57 -12.28 -11.80
CA VAL A 164 18.14 -11.52 -12.97
C VAL A 164 19.17 -10.43 -13.30
N ASN A 165 19.20 -9.94 -14.54
CA ASN A 165 20.28 -9.07 -15.00
C ASN A 165 19.98 -7.57 -14.82
N ASN A 166 18.72 -7.22 -14.61
CA ASN A 166 18.31 -5.82 -14.53
C ASN A 166 16.95 -5.69 -13.81
N ALA A 167 16.56 -4.44 -13.51
CA ALA A 167 15.35 -4.13 -12.79
C ALA A 167 14.04 -4.50 -13.53
N ASN A 168 14.05 -4.53 -14.87
CA ASN A 168 12.88 -4.94 -15.64
C ASN A 168 12.66 -6.45 -15.48
N GLU A 169 13.71 -7.25 -15.59
CA GLU A 169 13.63 -8.69 -15.32
C GLU A 169 13.24 -8.98 -13.87
N GLU A 170 13.68 -8.13 -12.92
CA GLU A 170 13.33 -8.26 -11.50
C GLU A 170 11.83 -8.09 -11.26
N ILE A 171 11.22 -7.07 -11.87
CA ILE A 171 9.78 -6.82 -11.73
C ILE A 171 8.95 -7.84 -12.51
N ASP A 172 9.39 -8.21 -13.72
CA ASP A 172 8.67 -9.18 -14.57
C ASP A 172 8.66 -10.59 -13.96
N ALA A 173 9.74 -10.98 -13.29
CA ALA A 173 9.86 -12.29 -12.64
C ALA A 173 8.79 -12.51 -11.54
N LEU A 174 8.25 -11.45 -10.94
CA LEU A 174 7.19 -11.54 -9.93
C LEU A 174 5.88 -12.12 -10.49
N ASN A 175 5.70 -12.13 -11.83
CA ASN A 175 4.54 -12.76 -12.46
C ASN A 175 4.58 -14.30 -12.37
N ASP A 176 5.79 -14.88 -12.36
CA ASP A 176 5.97 -16.31 -12.56
C ASP A 176 6.42 -17.06 -11.31
N ILE A 177 7.02 -16.37 -10.33
CA ILE A 177 7.51 -17.01 -9.11
C ILE A 177 6.41 -17.21 -8.06
N LEU A 178 6.70 -18.13 -7.13
CA LEU A 178 6.03 -18.19 -5.83
C LEU A 178 6.92 -17.47 -4.80
N PRO A 179 6.55 -16.27 -4.34
CA PRO A 179 7.40 -15.48 -3.45
C PRO A 179 7.67 -16.14 -2.10
N THR A 180 6.84 -17.10 -1.69
CA THR A 180 7.06 -17.92 -0.51
C THR A 180 8.19 -18.94 -0.67
N GLU A 181 8.61 -19.22 -1.90
CA GLU A 181 9.65 -20.20 -2.20
C GLU A 181 10.88 -19.58 -2.85
N THR A 182 10.71 -18.50 -3.61
CA THR A 182 11.76 -17.94 -4.47
C THR A 182 11.91 -16.43 -4.26
N ALA A 183 13.13 -15.99 -3.96
CA ALA A 183 13.51 -14.59 -4.01
C ALA A 183 14.12 -14.24 -5.38
N VAL A 184 13.75 -13.09 -5.93
CA VAL A 184 14.38 -12.54 -7.14
C VAL A 184 15.43 -11.53 -6.74
N VAL A 185 16.64 -11.67 -7.28
CA VAL A 185 17.79 -10.83 -6.93
C VAL A 185 18.56 -10.42 -8.17
N ASP A 186 18.85 -9.12 -8.30
CA ASP A 186 19.73 -8.61 -9.35
C ASP A 186 21.14 -9.22 -9.22
N VAL A 187 21.67 -9.72 -10.33
CA VAL A 187 22.99 -10.40 -10.40
C VAL A 187 24.13 -9.60 -9.79
N LYS A 188 24.03 -8.27 -9.73
CA LYS A 188 25.04 -7.40 -9.08
C LYS A 188 25.20 -7.68 -7.58
N PHE A 189 24.20 -8.28 -6.93
CA PHE A 189 24.25 -8.66 -5.51
C PHE A 189 24.70 -10.11 -5.28
N LYS A 190 24.98 -10.87 -6.35
CA LYS A 190 25.34 -12.30 -6.27
C LYS A 190 26.54 -12.56 -5.36
N GLU A 191 27.54 -11.68 -5.40
CA GLU A 191 28.73 -11.80 -4.56
C GLU A 191 28.43 -11.67 -3.07
N GLN A 192 27.44 -10.87 -2.71
CA GLN A 192 27.01 -10.67 -1.31
C GLN A 192 26.25 -11.89 -0.75
N LEU A 193 25.73 -12.72 -1.64
CA LEU A 193 25.00 -13.95 -1.29
C LEU A 193 25.87 -15.21 -1.38
N LYS A 194 27.19 -15.07 -1.53
CA LYS A 194 28.09 -16.20 -1.46
C LYS A 194 27.99 -16.90 -0.10
N GLY A 195 27.69 -18.19 -0.12
CA GLY A 195 27.49 -18.99 1.09
C GLY A 195 26.03 -19.19 1.49
N VAL A 196 25.08 -18.57 0.81
CA VAL A 196 23.66 -18.93 0.94
C VAL A 196 23.46 -20.26 0.21
N THR A 197 23.06 -21.29 0.95
CA THR A 197 22.80 -22.63 0.41
C THR A 197 21.32 -22.72 0.01
N GLU A 198 21.05 -22.90 -1.27
CA GLU A 198 19.70 -23.13 -1.77
C GLU A 198 19.14 -24.47 -1.27
N GLY A 199 17.84 -24.48 -0.99
CA GLY A 199 17.12 -25.70 -0.58
C GLY A 199 17.42 -26.17 0.85
N TYR A 200 18.19 -25.40 1.64
CA TYR A 200 18.41 -25.71 3.04
C TYR A 200 17.18 -25.30 3.88
N LYS A 201 16.48 -26.31 4.38
CA LYS A 201 15.36 -26.10 5.32
C LYS A 201 15.84 -26.37 6.74
N ASP A 202 16.09 -25.31 7.48
CA ASP A 202 16.35 -25.39 8.91
C ASP A 202 15.02 -25.20 9.68
N SER A 203 14.50 -26.30 10.21
CA SER A 203 13.27 -26.28 11.00
C SER A 203 13.41 -25.57 12.35
N LEU A 204 14.62 -25.22 12.75
CA LEU A 204 14.94 -24.54 14.01
C LEU A 204 15.14 -23.04 13.83
N SER A 205 15.29 -22.56 12.60
CA SER A 205 15.45 -21.14 12.33
C SER A 205 14.14 -20.39 12.56
N THR A 206 14.22 -19.32 13.32
CA THR A 206 13.09 -18.42 13.61
C THR A 206 13.44 -17.00 13.25
N ILE A 207 12.44 -16.23 12.81
CA ILE A 207 12.57 -14.80 12.57
C ILE A 207 11.95 -14.08 13.76
N GLN A 208 12.75 -13.27 14.47
CA GLN A 208 12.30 -12.38 15.52
C GLN A 208 12.38 -10.93 15.00
N LEU A 209 11.32 -10.18 15.18
CA LEU A 209 11.17 -8.79 14.72
C LEU A 209 11.06 -7.85 15.91
#